data_2a8e564918f9cf2adbc19a744675c499
#
_entry.id   2a8e564918f9cf2adbc19a744675c499
#
_cell.length_a   1.000
_cell.length_b   1.000
_cell.length_c   1.000
_cell.angle_alpha   90.00
_cell.angle_beta   90.00
_cell.angle_gamma   90.00
#
_symmetry.space_group_name_H-M   'P 1'
#
loop_
_entity.id
_entity.type
_entity.pdbx_description
1 polymer ?
#
loop_
_entity_poly.entity_id
_entity_poly.type
_entity_poly.pdbx_seq_one_letter_code
_entity_poly.pdbx_strand_id
1 'polypeptide(L)'
;MPWPNVDKLSESAPLPAGYRYELLTRTEIPETVNAFASWYPGIVVGNASCHLREDFYREKVVLDGELERDFFVILFKRDHELVGVLSVERDRDSEVLYGRVGAISPQHRGLNLSERFPGLIEALGRSMGMGMVYSLATLKVPYMAEKFERLGWQLIGIIPGFDREMVEPGVVKRVYEAIYTKVLVDENDFMLPRRSAMTPKTAALFDLLYPDKANAA
;
A
#
# COMPACT_ATOMS: atom_id res chain seq x y z
N MET A 1 -2.43 -13.75 12.98
CA MET A 1 -1.33 -12.78 13.14
C MET A 1 -1.94 -11.44 13.53
N PRO A 2 -1.70 -10.93 14.74
CA PRO A 2 -2.22 -9.63 15.19
C PRO A 2 -1.49 -8.49 14.47
N TRP A 3 -2.15 -7.34 14.36
CA TRP A 3 -1.49 -6.12 13.92
C TRP A 3 -0.49 -5.64 14.97
N PRO A 4 0.69 -5.14 14.55
CA PRO A 4 1.68 -4.63 15.50
C PRO A 4 1.23 -3.30 16.12
N ASN A 5 1.82 -2.96 17.27
CA ASN A 5 1.67 -1.63 17.83
C ASN A 5 2.34 -0.60 16.91
N VAL A 6 1.61 0.47 16.57
CA VAL A 6 2.10 1.54 15.69
C VAL A 6 3.33 2.28 16.23
N ASP A 7 3.52 2.33 17.57
CA ASP A 7 4.70 2.97 18.16
C ASP A 7 6.01 2.33 17.70
N LYS A 8 6.00 1.00 17.48
CA LYS A 8 7.17 0.25 16.98
C LYS A 8 7.52 0.56 15.52
N LEU A 9 6.59 1.10 14.76
CA LEU A 9 6.84 1.46 13.36
C LEU A 9 7.84 2.60 13.22
N SER A 10 7.93 3.47 14.22
CA SER A 10 8.90 4.57 14.26
C SER A 10 10.35 4.08 14.27
N GLU A 11 10.61 2.86 14.75
CA GLU A 11 11.96 2.27 14.74
C GLU A 11 12.39 1.87 13.32
N SER A 12 11.45 1.33 12.54
CA SER A 12 11.71 0.82 11.18
C SER A 12 11.56 1.89 10.09
N ALA A 13 10.69 2.87 10.31
CA ALA A 13 10.39 3.96 9.37
C ALA A 13 10.27 5.30 10.13
N PRO A 14 11.41 5.87 10.60
CA PRO A 14 11.40 7.07 11.44
C PRO A 14 10.83 8.28 10.69
N LEU A 15 9.96 9.03 11.38
CA LEU A 15 9.42 10.30 10.90
C LEU A 15 10.34 11.48 11.26
N PRO A 16 10.21 12.61 10.56
CA PRO A 16 10.86 13.86 10.97
C PRO A 16 10.43 14.26 12.39
N ALA A 17 11.25 15.08 13.05
CA ALA A 17 10.94 15.59 14.39
C ALA A 17 9.55 16.29 14.42
N GLY A 18 8.79 16.01 15.46
CA GLY A 18 7.44 16.54 15.65
C GLY A 18 6.32 15.76 14.95
N TYR A 19 6.66 14.74 14.15
CA TYR A 19 5.68 13.84 13.54
C TYR A 19 5.64 12.49 14.27
N ARG A 20 4.47 11.85 14.29
CA ARG A 20 4.28 10.52 14.87
C ARG A 20 3.25 9.71 14.11
N TYR A 21 3.28 8.40 14.30
CA TYR A 21 2.24 7.48 13.84
C TYR A 21 1.21 7.28 14.94
N GLU A 22 -0.06 7.18 14.57
CA GLU A 22 -1.14 6.79 15.47
C GLU A 22 -2.06 5.78 14.79
N LEU A 23 -2.67 4.90 15.57
CA LEU A 23 -3.75 4.04 15.10
C LEU A 23 -5.04 4.87 15.07
N LEU A 24 -5.84 4.64 14.02
CA LEU A 24 -7.14 5.29 13.88
C LEU A 24 -8.08 4.93 15.04
N THR A 25 -8.64 5.93 15.68
CA THR A 25 -9.71 5.80 16.67
C THR A 25 -11.07 6.02 16.03
N ARG A 26 -12.13 5.55 16.71
CA ARG A 26 -13.52 5.74 16.22
C ARG A 26 -13.92 7.21 16.09
N THR A 27 -13.41 8.07 16.95
CA THR A 27 -13.72 9.51 16.96
C THR A 27 -13.06 10.28 15.81
N GLU A 28 -11.97 9.75 15.25
CA GLU A 28 -11.21 10.36 14.17
C GLU A 28 -11.70 9.96 12.76
N ILE A 29 -12.66 9.02 12.67
CA ILE A 29 -13.20 8.58 11.38
C ILE A 29 -13.72 9.75 10.53
N PRO A 30 -14.56 10.68 11.05
CA PRO A 30 -15.06 11.80 10.23
C PRO A 30 -13.95 12.71 9.72
N GLU A 31 -12.93 13.00 10.54
CA GLU A 31 -11.77 13.79 10.14
C GLU A 31 -10.98 13.09 9.03
N THR A 32 -10.75 11.77 9.17
CA THR A 32 -10.02 10.96 8.17
C THR A 32 -10.76 10.92 6.83
N VAL A 33 -12.07 10.73 6.82
CA VAL A 33 -12.92 10.78 5.62
C VAL A 33 -12.82 12.14 4.93
N ASN A 34 -12.95 13.24 5.68
CA ASN A 34 -12.86 14.59 5.16
C ASN A 34 -11.47 14.92 4.61
N ALA A 35 -10.42 14.42 5.27
CA ALA A 35 -9.04 14.56 4.83
C ALA A 35 -8.84 13.89 3.46
N PHE A 36 -9.26 12.65 3.28
CA PHE A 36 -9.18 11.97 1.98
C PHE A 36 -9.98 12.73 0.91
N ALA A 37 -11.21 13.13 1.19
CA ALA A 37 -12.04 13.88 0.25
C ALA A 37 -11.38 15.18 -0.22
N SER A 38 -10.73 15.88 0.71
CA SER A 38 -10.04 17.14 0.42
C SER A 38 -8.70 16.94 -0.30
N TRP A 39 -7.89 15.96 0.12
CA TRP A 39 -6.53 15.78 -0.40
C TRP A 39 -6.48 15.04 -1.73
N TYR A 40 -7.48 14.20 -2.00
CA TYR A 40 -7.57 13.33 -3.17
C TYR A 40 -8.97 13.32 -3.79
N PRO A 41 -9.44 14.44 -4.36
CA PRO A 41 -10.80 14.54 -4.89
C PRO A 41 -11.09 13.58 -6.05
N GLY A 42 -10.05 13.00 -6.68
CA GLY A 42 -10.21 12.04 -7.77
C GLY A 42 -10.67 10.63 -7.33
N ILE A 43 -10.56 10.28 -6.04
CA ILE A 43 -10.89 8.94 -5.53
C ILE A 43 -12.38 8.73 -5.18
N VAL A 44 -13.24 9.63 -5.60
CA VAL A 44 -14.71 9.49 -5.41
C VAL A 44 -15.30 8.26 -6.10
N VAL A 45 -14.53 7.61 -6.96
CA VAL A 45 -14.84 6.35 -7.65
C VAL A 45 -13.64 5.42 -7.57
N GLY A 46 -13.87 4.12 -7.80
CA GLY A 46 -12.79 3.13 -7.88
C GLY A 46 -12.43 2.51 -6.54
N ASN A 47 -11.29 1.84 -6.50
CA ASN A 47 -10.86 0.98 -5.39
C ASN A 47 -10.62 1.75 -4.08
N ALA A 48 -10.14 2.97 -4.17
CA ALA A 48 -9.89 3.83 -3.01
C ALA A 48 -11.14 4.56 -2.48
N SER A 49 -12.27 4.54 -3.21
CA SER A 49 -13.49 5.27 -2.85
C SER A 49 -14.13 4.82 -1.53
N CYS A 50 -13.84 3.60 -1.07
CA CYS A 50 -14.29 3.12 0.23
C CYS A 50 -13.79 4.01 1.39
N HIS A 51 -12.61 4.64 1.24
CA HIS A 51 -12.04 5.52 2.26
C HIS A 51 -12.78 6.87 2.40
N LEU A 52 -13.76 7.15 1.54
CA LEU A 52 -14.64 8.32 1.65
C LEU A 52 -15.94 8.00 2.42
N ARG A 53 -16.06 6.84 3.04
CA ARG A 53 -17.26 6.39 3.72
C ARG A 53 -16.96 5.94 5.15
N GLU A 54 -17.67 6.48 6.12
CA GLU A 54 -17.47 6.15 7.53
C GLU A 54 -17.82 4.69 7.86
N ASP A 55 -18.82 4.10 7.15
CA ASP A 55 -19.20 2.69 7.35
C ASP A 55 -18.06 1.73 7.06
N PHE A 56 -17.24 2.01 6.01
CA PHE A 56 -16.05 1.22 5.71
C PHE A 56 -15.10 1.15 6.91
N TYR A 57 -14.81 2.27 7.55
CA TYR A 57 -13.93 2.28 8.74
C TYR A 57 -14.54 1.52 9.91
N ARG A 58 -15.84 1.74 10.18
CA ARG A 58 -16.51 1.09 11.30
C ARG A 58 -16.63 -0.42 11.15
N GLU A 59 -16.74 -0.92 9.91
CA GLU A 59 -16.98 -2.33 9.64
C GLU A 59 -15.72 -3.12 9.26
N LYS A 60 -14.75 -2.49 8.61
CA LYS A 60 -13.62 -3.18 7.99
C LYS A 60 -12.26 -2.85 8.58
N VAL A 61 -12.10 -1.68 9.20
CA VAL A 61 -10.81 -1.20 9.70
C VAL A 61 -10.65 -1.52 11.18
N VAL A 62 -9.46 -1.97 11.57
CA VAL A 62 -9.07 -2.06 12.99
C VAL A 62 -9.05 -0.66 13.58
N LEU A 63 -9.75 -0.48 14.67
CA LEU A 63 -9.76 0.75 15.45
C LEU A 63 -9.10 0.49 16.80
N ASP A 64 -8.51 1.53 17.39
CA ASP A 64 -7.82 1.41 18.66
C ASP A 64 -8.76 0.86 19.75
N GLY A 65 -8.29 -0.20 20.44
CA GLY A 65 -9.06 -0.89 21.47
C GLY A 65 -10.20 -1.78 20.96
N GLU A 66 -10.37 -1.99 19.64
CA GLU A 66 -11.44 -2.80 19.05
C GLU A 66 -10.95 -4.15 18.49
N LEU A 67 -11.91 -4.89 17.89
CA LEU A 67 -11.67 -6.23 17.33
C LEU A 67 -10.71 -6.20 16.13
N GLU A 68 -9.94 -7.26 16.01
CA GLU A 68 -9.09 -7.55 14.85
C GLU A 68 -9.89 -7.63 13.55
N ARG A 69 -9.43 -6.91 12.53
CA ARG A 69 -9.98 -6.87 11.17
C ARG A 69 -8.84 -6.91 10.16
N ASP A 70 -9.17 -6.93 8.87
CA ASP A 70 -8.16 -7.12 7.84
C ASP A 70 -7.64 -5.81 7.23
N PHE A 71 -8.29 -4.68 7.51
CA PHE A 71 -7.77 -3.36 7.15
C PHE A 71 -7.16 -2.66 8.37
N PHE A 72 -6.02 -2.02 8.14
CA PHE A 72 -5.29 -1.26 9.14
C PHE A 72 -4.99 0.14 8.60
N VAL A 73 -5.31 1.16 9.36
CA VAL A 73 -5.12 2.56 8.96
C VAL A 73 -4.20 3.25 9.94
N ILE A 74 -3.08 3.73 9.43
CA ILE A 74 -2.07 4.49 10.16
C ILE A 74 -2.28 5.97 9.86
N LEU A 75 -2.44 6.75 10.91
CA LEU A 75 -2.47 8.20 10.85
C LEU A 75 -1.06 8.76 11.04
N PHE A 76 -0.71 9.74 10.24
CA PHE A 76 0.48 10.57 10.43
C PHE A 76 0.02 11.86 11.08
N LYS A 77 0.55 12.19 12.22
CA LYS A 77 0.17 13.39 12.95
C LYS A 77 1.37 14.28 13.26
N ARG A 78 1.10 15.57 13.29
CA ARG A 78 1.98 16.59 13.82
C ARG A 78 1.20 17.36 14.88
N ASP A 79 1.63 17.29 16.13
CA ASP A 79 0.84 17.75 17.28
C ASP A 79 -0.56 17.11 17.27
N HIS A 80 -1.62 17.88 17.04
CA HIS A 80 -3.01 17.40 16.94
C HIS A 80 -3.52 17.37 15.47
N GLU A 81 -2.70 17.81 14.53
CA GLU A 81 -3.08 17.89 13.12
C GLU A 81 -2.92 16.53 12.42
N LEU A 82 -3.94 16.09 11.71
CA LEU A 82 -3.85 14.97 10.78
C LEU A 82 -3.14 15.42 9.50
N VAL A 83 -1.96 14.89 9.22
CA VAL A 83 -1.11 15.29 8.08
C VAL A 83 -0.94 14.22 7.02
N GLY A 84 -1.30 12.98 7.35
CA GLY A 84 -1.23 11.89 6.37
C GLY A 84 -1.96 10.64 6.84
N VAL A 85 -2.26 9.77 5.91
CA VAL A 85 -2.92 8.49 6.14
C VAL A 85 -2.29 7.43 5.24
N LEU A 86 -2.06 6.24 5.79
CA LEU A 86 -1.71 5.02 5.04
C LEU A 86 -2.69 3.92 5.42
N SER A 87 -3.32 3.32 4.42
CA SER A 87 -4.19 2.16 4.59
C SER A 87 -3.56 0.92 3.98
N VAL A 88 -3.60 -0.18 4.71
CA VAL A 88 -3.15 -1.50 4.26
C VAL A 88 -4.24 -2.54 4.50
N GLU A 89 -4.21 -3.62 3.73
CA GLU A 89 -5.11 -4.76 3.86
C GLU A 89 -4.29 -6.04 3.91
N ARG A 90 -4.60 -6.95 4.83
CA ARG A 90 -3.97 -8.26 4.89
C ARG A 90 -4.88 -9.34 4.32
N ASP A 91 -4.27 -10.28 3.64
CA ASP A 91 -4.84 -11.59 3.33
C ASP A 91 -4.14 -12.63 4.23
N ARG A 92 -4.90 -13.25 5.13
CA ARG A 92 -4.36 -14.20 6.12
C ARG A 92 -4.06 -15.55 5.50
N ASP A 93 -4.83 -15.94 4.51
CA ASP A 93 -4.72 -17.27 3.89
C ASP A 93 -3.51 -17.33 2.95
N SER A 94 -3.24 -16.24 2.23
CA SER A 94 -2.08 -16.10 1.36
C SER A 94 -0.84 -15.53 2.05
N GLU A 95 -0.97 -15.11 3.31
CA GLU A 95 0.08 -14.41 4.08
C GLU A 95 0.67 -13.20 3.34
N VAL A 96 -0.23 -12.37 2.77
CA VAL A 96 0.13 -11.23 1.94
C VAL A 96 -0.42 -9.94 2.52
N LEU A 97 0.37 -8.85 2.45
CA LEU A 97 -0.07 -7.52 2.82
C LEU A 97 -0.15 -6.62 1.59
N TYR A 98 -1.29 -5.98 1.39
CA TYR A 98 -1.55 -5.04 0.31
C TYR A 98 -1.53 -3.59 0.80
N GLY A 99 -0.62 -2.76 0.27
CA GLY A 99 -0.65 -1.31 0.45
C GLY A 99 -1.76 -0.68 -0.40
N ARG A 100 -2.86 -0.30 0.25
CA ARG A 100 -4.11 0.12 -0.42
C ARG A 100 -4.07 1.55 -0.95
N VAL A 101 -3.84 2.50 -0.07
CA VAL A 101 -3.82 3.93 -0.39
C VAL A 101 -3.01 4.68 0.64
N GLY A 102 -2.24 5.67 0.18
CA GLY A 102 -1.53 6.62 1.03
C GLY A 102 -1.78 8.04 0.58
N ALA A 103 -2.05 8.93 1.52
CA ALA A 103 -2.31 10.34 1.26
C ALA A 103 -1.53 11.22 2.23
N ILE A 104 -0.99 12.32 1.73
CA ILE A 104 -0.36 13.37 2.54
C ILE A 104 -1.07 14.69 2.26
N SER A 105 -1.39 15.41 3.33
CA SER A 105 -1.95 16.76 3.30
C SER A 105 -1.12 17.65 2.37
N PRO A 106 -1.75 18.46 1.50
CA PRO A 106 -1.04 19.35 0.57
C PRO A 106 0.00 20.25 1.24
N GLN A 107 -0.27 20.72 2.46
CA GLN A 107 0.61 21.59 3.26
C GLN A 107 1.88 20.88 3.73
N HIS A 108 1.86 19.54 3.81
CA HIS A 108 2.97 18.71 4.26
C HIS A 108 3.63 17.91 3.12
N ARG A 109 3.27 18.17 1.86
CA ARG A 109 3.97 17.61 0.69
C ARG A 109 5.36 18.21 0.58
N GLY A 110 6.30 17.46 0.02
CA GLY A 110 7.71 17.88 -0.09
C GLY A 110 8.56 17.61 1.17
N LEU A 111 7.95 17.18 2.27
CA LEU A 111 8.66 16.77 3.49
C LEU A 111 9.02 15.28 3.52
N ASN A 112 8.94 14.61 2.39
CA ASN A 112 9.28 13.20 2.21
C ASN A 112 8.47 12.22 3.09
N LEU A 113 7.30 12.63 3.61
CA LEU A 113 6.45 11.76 4.45
C LEU A 113 5.94 10.54 3.68
N SER A 114 5.52 10.72 2.42
CA SER A 114 5.07 9.62 1.57
C SER A 114 6.19 8.65 1.16
N GLU A 115 7.45 9.02 1.32
CA GLU A 115 8.59 8.12 1.13
C GLU A 115 8.63 7.01 2.18
N ARG A 116 7.92 7.19 3.29
CA ARG A 116 7.80 6.17 4.35
C ARG A 116 6.83 5.06 4.01
N PHE A 117 5.88 5.28 3.09
CA PHE A 117 4.82 4.30 2.80
C PHE A 117 5.35 2.91 2.42
N PRO A 118 6.26 2.74 1.44
CA PRO A 118 6.76 1.41 1.12
C PRO A 118 7.52 0.76 2.28
N GLY A 119 8.32 1.53 3.02
CA GLY A 119 9.05 1.04 4.19
C GLY A 119 8.13 0.61 5.33
N LEU A 120 7.02 1.35 5.56
CA LEU A 120 6.01 0.98 6.55
C LEU A 120 5.27 -0.30 6.17
N ILE A 121 4.89 -0.45 4.90
CA ILE A 121 4.23 -1.67 4.41
C ILE A 121 5.15 -2.87 4.58
N GLU A 122 6.44 -2.72 4.27
CA GLU A 122 7.44 -3.77 4.48
C GLU A 122 7.62 -4.10 5.97
N ALA A 123 7.76 -3.09 6.83
CA ALA A 123 7.93 -3.27 8.27
C ALA A 123 6.72 -3.98 8.91
N LEU A 124 5.50 -3.59 8.51
CA LEU A 124 4.28 -4.28 8.90
C LEU A 124 4.30 -5.75 8.45
N GLY A 125 4.57 -6.00 7.17
CA GLY A 125 4.63 -7.34 6.62
C GLY A 125 5.60 -8.23 7.40
N ARG A 126 6.83 -7.76 7.64
CA ARG A 126 7.85 -8.50 8.41
C ARG A 126 7.43 -8.75 9.86
N SER A 127 6.88 -7.75 10.54
CA SER A 127 6.45 -7.87 11.94
C SER A 127 5.29 -8.85 12.12
N MET A 128 4.51 -9.06 11.08
CA MET A 128 3.37 -9.97 11.05
C MET A 128 3.72 -11.35 10.49
N GLY A 129 4.96 -11.58 10.02
CA GLY A 129 5.37 -12.84 9.38
C GLY A 129 4.70 -13.07 8.03
N MET A 130 4.38 -12.00 7.29
CA MET A 130 3.86 -12.12 5.93
C MET A 130 4.94 -12.62 4.97
N GLY A 131 4.56 -13.42 3.99
CA GLY A 131 5.47 -13.92 2.97
C GLY A 131 5.80 -12.90 1.89
N MET A 132 4.88 -11.96 1.65
CA MET A 132 5.02 -10.95 0.60
C MET A 132 4.23 -9.69 0.94
N VAL A 133 4.72 -8.56 0.46
CA VAL A 133 3.96 -7.31 0.41
C VAL A 133 3.83 -6.85 -1.05
N TYR A 134 2.70 -6.22 -1.39
CA TYR A 134 2.53 -5.59 -2.70
C TYR A 134 1.75 -4.30 -2.61
N SER A 135 1.90 -3.46 -3.63
CA SER A 135 1.12 -2.23 -3.78
C SER A 135 1.00 -1.90 -5.27
N LEU A 136 0.07 -1.01 -5.57
CA LEU A 136 -0.17 -0.52 -6.91
C LEU A 136 0.30 0.93 -7.02
N ALA A 137 0.87 1.27 -8.18
CA ALA A 137 1.23 2.63 -8.52
C ALA A 137 0.53 3.03 -9.81
N THR A 138 -0.23 4.11 -9.77
CA THR A 138 -0.85 4.65 -10.98
C THR A 138 0.22 5.11 -11.97
N LEU A 139 0.03 4.78 -13.25
CA LEU A 139 0.92 5.23 -14.32
C LEU A 139 0.61 6.66 -14.82
N LYS A 140 -0.20 7.42 -14.10
CA LYS A 140 -0.43 8.84 -14.39
C LYS A 140 0.78 9.72 -14.04
N VAL A 141 1.52 9.32 -13.01
CA VAL A 141 2.74 10.00 -12.53
C VAL A 141 3.75 8.97 -12.03
N PRO A 142 5.07 9.18 -12.21
CA PRO A 142 6.08 8.18 -11.84
C PRO A 142 6.37 8.12 -10.34
N TYR A 143 5.87 9.05 -9.57
CA TYR A 143 6.29 9.37 -8.21
C TYR A 143 6.32 8.18 -7.22
N MET A 144 5.29 7.32 -7.21
CA MET A 144 5.28 6.15 -6.32
C MET A 144 6.10 5.00 -6.89
N ALA A 145 6.09 4.82 -8.20
CA ALA A 145 6.92 3.84 -8.89
C ALA A 145 8.40 4.02 -8.56
N GLU A 146 8.92 5.25 -8.74
CA GLU A 146 10.31 5.59 -8.41
C GLU A 146 10.67 5.30 -6.93
N LYS A 147 9.72 5.48 -6.01
CA LYS A 147 9.94 5.17 -4.59
C LYS A 147 10.01 3.67 -4.32
N PHE A 148 9.10 2.90 -4.91
CA PHE A 148 9.12 1.45 -4.80
C PHE A 148 10.45 0.88 -5.33
N GLU A 149 10.87 1.31 -6.53
CA GLU A 149 12.12 0.86 -7.15
C GLU A 149 13.35 1.22 -6.30
N ARG A 150 13.44 2.46 -5.80
CA ARG A 150 14.54 2.90 -4.94
C ARG A 150 14.65 2.10 -3.64
N LEU A 151 13.53 1.60 -3.12
CA LEU A 151 13.48 0.78 -1.90
C LEU A 151 13.56 -0.72 -2.19
N GLY A 152 13.90 -1.10 -3.44
CA GLY A 152 14.12 -2.49 -3.84
C GLY A 152 12.83 -3.29 -3.97
N TRP A 153 11.69 -2.63 -4.21
CA TRP A 153 10.49 -3.31 -4.64
C TRP A 153 10.58 -3.63 -6.13
N GLN A 154 10.10 -4.80 -6.51
CA GLN A 154 10.17 -5.28 -7.88
C GLN A 154 8.87 -4.98 -8.63
N LEU A 155 8.97 -4.37 -9.81
CA LEU A 155 7.87 -4.30 -10.78
C LEU A 155 7.60 -5.71 -11.32
N ILE A 156 6.37 -6.21 -11.20
CA ILE A 156 5.99 -7.55 -11.68
C ILE A 156 4.94 -7.52 -12.79
N GLY A 157 4.38 -6.38 -13.09
CA GLY A 157 3.42 -6.27 -14.17
C GLY A 157 2.65 -4.96 -14.20
N ILE A 158 1.81 -4.83 -15.23
CA ILE A 158 0.93 -3.68 -15.45
C ILE A 158 -0.48 -4.23 -15.67
N ILE A 159 -1.46 -3.70 -14.93
CA ILE A 159 -2.87 -4.06 -15.07
C ILE A 159 -3.61 -2.93 -15.80
N PRO A 160 -4.08 -3.17 -17.02
CA PRO A 160 -4.87 -2.19 -17.74
C PRO A 160 -6.27 -2.07 -17.13
N GLY A 161 -6.68 -0.84 -16.80
CA GLY A 161 -8.02 -0.56 -16.35
C GLY A 161 -8.39 -1.16 -14.99
N PHE A 162 -7.40 -1.43 -14.14
CA PHE A 162 -7.63 -1.98 -12.79
C PHE A 162 -8.51 -1.05 -11.97
N ASP A 163 -8.15 0.23 -11.88
CA ASP A 163 -8.89 1.19 -11.09
C ASP A 163 -9.66 2.18 -11.98
N ARG A 164 -10.56 2.91 -11.33
CA ARG A 164 -11.35 4.00 -11.91
C ARG A 164 -11.03 5.27 -11.14
N GLU A 165 -10.80 6.34 -11.87
CA GLU A 165 -10.58 7.66 -11.27
C GLU A 165 -11.39 8.73 -11.97
N MET A 166 -11.77 9.75 -11.24
CA MET A 166 -12.27 11.00 -11.82
C MET A 166 -11.07 11.82 -12.27
N VAL A 167 -10.78 11.78 -13.58
CA VAL A 167 -9.62 12.45 -14.20
C VAL A 167 -9.86 13.94 -14.44
N GLU A 168 -11.13 14.32 -14.62
CA GLU A 168 -11.63 15.69 -14.74
C GLU A 168 -13.01 15.73 -14.09
N PRO A 169 -13.55 16.91 -13.72
CA PRO A 169 -14.89 17.03 -13.15
C PRO A 169 -15.94 16.32 -14.01
N GLY A 170 -16.56 15.27 -13.45
CA GLY A 170 -17.57 14.45 -14.11
C GLY A 170 -17.04 13.42 -15.12
N VAL A 171 -15.73 13.37 -15.38
CA VAL A 171 -15.13 12.43 -16.33
C VAL A 171 -14.42 11.30 -15.58
N VAL A 172 -15.00 10.13 -15.61
CA VAL A 172 -14.43 8.91 -15.00
C VAL A 172 -13.75 8.06 -16.08
N LYS A 173 -12.50 7.70 -15.84
CA LYS A 173 -11.76 6.76 -16.72
C LYS A 173 -11.18 5.60 -15.93
N ARG A 174 -10.93 4.48 -16.61
CA ARG A 174 -10.09 3.41 -16.09
C ARG A 174 -8.64 3.76 -16.30
N VAL A 175 -7.83 3.52 -15.28
CA VAL A 175 -6.39 3.84 -15.28
C VAL A 175 -5.55 2.58 -15.28
N TYR A 176 -4.33 2.70 -15.78
CA TYR A 176 -3.32 1.64 -15.72
C TYR A 176 -2.59 1.71 -14.39
N GLU A 177 -2.39 0.54 -13.79
CA GLU A 177 -1.64 0.42 -12.53
C GLU A 177 -0.44 -0.52 -12.72
N ALA A 178 0.71 -0.11 -12.22
CA ALA A 178 1.88 -0.96 -12.10
C ALA A 178 1.83 -1.69 -10.75
N ILE A 179 2.12 -3.01 -10.75
CA ILE A 179 2.18 -3.83 -9.54
C ILE A 179 3.62 -3.90 -9.07
N TYR A 180 3.85 -3.45 -7.85
CA TYR A 180 5.13 -3.56 -7.16
C TYR A 180 5.02 -4.53 -6.00
N THR A 181 6.00 -5.42 -5.86
CA THR A 181 6.05 -6.40 -4.80
C THR A 181 7.39 -6.41 -4.09
N LYS A 182 7.38 -6.85 -2.84
CA LYS A 182 8.58 -7.22 -2.12
C LYS A 182 8.33 -8.54 -1.40
N VAL A 183 9.15 -9.53 -1.70
CA VAL A 183 9.14 -10.83 -1.04
C VAL A 183 9.83 -10.69 0.31
N LEU A 184 9.28 -11.34 1.33
CA LEU A 184 9.74 -11.25 2.72
C LEU A 184 10.23 -12.58 3.29
N VAL A 185 10.00 -13.69 2.56
CA VAL A 185 10.48 -15.04 2.91
C VAL A 185 11.80 -15.35 2.21
N ASP A 186 12.46 -16.43 2.65
CA ASP A 186 13.70 -16.91 2.04
C ASP A 186 13.44 -17.49 0.64
N GLU A 187 14.44 -17.43 -0.23
CA GLU A 187 14.35 -18.01 -1.59
C GLU A 187 14.11 -19.53 -1.58
N ASN A 188 14.53 -20.22 -0.54
CA ASN A 188 14.30 -21.66 -0.38
C ASN A 188 12.82 -22.02 -0.15
N ASP A 189 11.99 -21.06 0.21
CA ASP A 189 10.54 -21.24 0.36
C ASP A 189 9.79 -21.18 -0.98
N PHE A 190 10.50 -20.90 -2.08
CA PHE A 190 9.89 -20.84 -3.41
C PHE A 190 10.01 -22.18 -4.15
N MET A 191 8.89 -22.60 -4.69
CA MET A 191 8.88 -23.60 -5.75
C MET A 191 9.08 -22.90 -7.10
N LEU A 192 10.25 -23.07 -7.72
CA LEU A 192 10.50 -22.54 -9.05
C LEU A 192 9.54 -23.18 -10.08
N PRO A 193 8.96 -22.41 -10.98
CA PRO A 193 8.08 -22.92 -12.02
C PRO A 193 8.89 -23.73 -13.03
N ARG A 194 8.31 -24.81 -13.56
CA ARG A 194 8.91 -25.56 -14.66
C ARG A 194 8.68 -24.87 -15.99
N ARG A 195 9.68 -24.79 -16.86
CA ARG A 195 9.56 -24.21 -18.22
C ARG A 195 8.41 -24.84 -19.02
N SER A 196 8.21 -26.15 -18.89
CA SER A 196 7.11 -26.87 -19.55
C SER A 196 5.71 -26.45 -19.09
N ALA A 197 5.60 -25.78 -17.95
CA ALA A 197 4.33 -25.23 -17.44
C ALA A 197 4.05 -23.79 -17.91
N MET A 198 4.99 -23.18 -18.63
CA MET A 198 4.87 -21.81 -19.12
C MET A 198 4.46 -21.76 -20.58
N THR A 199 3.60 -20.81 -20.93
CA THR A 199 3.43 -20.43 -22.34
C THR A 199 4.65 -19.62 -22.81
N PRO A 200 4.88 -19.48 -24.14
CA PRO A 200 5.97 -18.64 -24.63
C PRO A 200 5.96 -17.21 -24.09
N LYS A 201 4.76 -16.62 -23.89
CA LYS A 201 4.62 -15.27 -23.33
C LYS A 201 4.97 -15.21 -21.85
N THR A 202 4.50 -16.19 -21.04
CA THR A 202 4.83 -16.22 -19.62
C THR A 202 6.29 -16.53 -19.40
N ALA A 203 6.92 -17.37 -20.20
CA ALA A 203 8.35 -17.63 -20.15
C ALA A 203 9.17 -16.36 -20.45
N ALA A 204 8.83 -15.64 -21.52
CA ALA A 204 9.51 -14.39 -21.87
C ALA A 204 9.37 -13.32 -20.78
N LEU A 205 8.20 -13.20 -20.17
CA LEU A 205 7.99 -12.29 -19.04
C LEU A 205 8.76 -12.73 -17.80
N PHE A 206 8.78 -14.03 -17.50
CA PHE A 206 9.54 -14.58 -16.39
C PHE A 206 11.03 -14.28 -16.54
N ASP A 207 11.61 -14.48 -17.74
CA ASP A 207 13.01 -14.20 -18.01
C ASP A 207 13.35 -12.72 -17.87
N LEU A 208 12.42 -11.85 -18.26
CA LEU A 208 12.56 -10.40 -18.08
C LEU A 208 12.57 -10.00 -16.60
N LEU A 209 11.64 -10.57 -15.82
CA LEU A 209 11.47 -10.20 -14.41
C LEU A 209 12.49 -10.88 -13.48
N TYR A 210 12.96 -12.07 -13.85
CA TYR A 210 13.84 -12.91 -13.02
C TYR A 210 15.03 -13.45 -13.83
N PRO A 211 15.90 -12.56 -14.36
CA PRO A 211 17.00 -12.97 -15.23
C PRO A 211 17.94 -13.99 -14.58
N ASP A 212 18.19 -13.88 -13.28
CA ASP A 212 19.06 -14.78 -12.53
C ASP A 212 18.45 -16.18 -12.35
N LYS A 213 17.14 -16.33 -12.50
CA LYS A 213 16.39 -17.59 -12.39
C LYS A 213 16.02 -18.19 -13.77
N ALA A 214 16.30 -17.48 -14.84
CA ALA A 214 15.93 -17.87 -16.20
C ALA A 214 16.48 -19.25 -16.61
N ASN A 215 17.66 -19.63 -16.11
CA ASN A 215 18.33 -20.90 -16.41
C ASN A 215 18.04 -22.03 -15.42
N ALA A 216 17.35 -21.72 -14.31
CA ALA A 216 17.05 -22.68 -13.25
C ALA A 216 15.60 -23.21 -13.29
N ALA A 217 14.75 -22.62 -14.13
CA ALA A 217 13.33 -22.94 -14.27
C ALA A 217 13.02 -23.96 -15.38
#